data_058d258b4d8c8d24c1140a62ee5289ae
#
_entry.id   058d258b4d8c8d24c1140a62ee5289ae
#
_cell.length_a   1.000
_cell.length_b   1.000
_cell.length_c   1.000
_cell.angle_alpha   90.00
_cell.angle_beta   90.00
_cell.angle_gamma   90.00
#
_symmetry.space_group_name_H-M   'P 1'
#
loop_
_entity.id
_entity.type
_entity.pdbx_description
1 polymer ?
#
loop_
_entity_poly.entity_id
_entity_poly.type
_entity_poly.pdbx_seq_one_letter_code
_entity_poly.pdbx_strand_id
1 'polypeptide(L)'
;VAGEPVIGVVSAPALGRLWWSSPQDGAFTKDVDGSIRAIKVSGVKSLADASFSFSDFVSWEVFKSDALQKLTSAVSRTRGYGDFWSHLLVAEGAVDMAIEPELQTYDMAAFIAIVQGAGGKVTGAKGQSPMEAGQAISTNSILHSEVLNFLN
;
A
#
# COMPACT_ATOMS: atom_id res chain seq x y z
N VAL A 1 16.09 7.42 -7.66
CA VAL A 1 17.05 7.20 -8.74
C VAL A 1 16.23 6.95 -9.99
N ALA A 2 16.55 7.65 -11.10
CA ALA A 2 15.80 7.55 -12.36
C ALA A 2 14.27 7.78 -12.23
N GLY A 3 13.85 8.69 -11.33
CA GLY A 3 12.45 9.01 -11.10
C GLY A 3 11.73 8.10 -10.09
N GLU A 4 12.38 7.03 -9.60
CA GLU A 4 11.78 6.12 -8.60
C GLU A 4 12.29 6.42 -7.19
N PRO A 5 11.40 6.45 -6.16
CA PRO A 5 11.80 6.56 -4.77
C PRO A 5 12.58 5.32 -4.33
N VAL A 6 13.74 5.51 -3.71
CA VAL A 6 14.59 4.39 -3.21
C VAL A 6 14.76 4.41 -1.69
N ILE A 7 14.54 5.57 -1.08
CA ILE A 7 14.53 5.77 0.37
C ILE A 7 13.23 6.48 0.73
N GLY A 8 12.59 6.01 1.78
CA GLY A 8 11.37 6.62 2.29
C GLY A 8 11.43 6.76 3.81
N VAL A 9 10.89 7.87 4.31
CA VAL A 9 10.67 8.10 5.74
C VAL A 9 9.28 8.70 5.91
N VAL A 10 8.46 8.10 6.76
CA VAL A 10 7.14 8.60 7.14
C VAL A 10 7.06 8.75 8.64
N SER A 11 6.73 9.96 9.09
CA SER A 11 6.52 10.27 10.51
C SER A 11 5.03 10.54 10.76
N ALA A 12 4.47 9.86 11.75
CA ALA A 12 3.11 10.06 12.24
C ALA A 12 3.14 10.41 13.74
N PRO A 13 3.41 11.68 14.10
CA PRO A 13 3.57 12.07 15.50
C PRO A 13 2.33 11.78 16.36
N ALA A 14 1.12 11.94 15.80
CA ALA A 14 -0.12 11.64 16.49
C ALA A 14 -0.27 10.16 16.87
N LEU A 15 0.37 9.26 16.11
CA LEU A 15 0.42 7.82 16.40
C LEU A 15 1.67 7.44 17.20
N GLY A 16 2.60 8.38 17.44
CA GLY A 16 3.89 8.10 18.06
C GLY A 16 4.77 7.17 17.22
N ARG A 17 4.59 7.13 15.91
CA ARG A 17 5.22 6.13 15.02
C ARG A 17 6.06 6.75 13.92
N LEU A 18 7.07 5.99 13.48
CA LEU A 18 7.97 6.33 12.38
C LEU A 18 8.20 5.07 11.53
N TRP A 19 8.20 5.21 10.21
CA TRP A 19 8.57 4.14 9.27
C TRP A 19 9.66 4.64 8.34
N TRP A 20 10.56 3.75 7.95
CA TRP A 20 11.59 4.06 6.96
C TRP A 20 12.06 2.82 6.21
N SER A 21 12.69 3.06 5.08
CA SER A 21 13.35 2.01 4.31
C SER A 21 14.59 2.53 3.60
N SER A 22 15.53 1.62 3.36
CA SER A 22 16.66 1.82 2.45
C SER A 22 16.88 0.55 1.60
N PRO A 23 17.54 0.68 0.43
CA PRO A 23 17.80 -0.47 -0.45
C PRO A 23 18.66 -1.57 0.20
N GLN A 24 19.52 -1.21 1.16
CA GLN A 24 20.44 -2.14 1.81
C GLN A 24 19.84 -2.84 3.02
N ASP A 25 18.97 -2.13 3.76
CA ASP A 25 18.54 -2.59 5.08
C ASP A 25 17.10 -3.12 5.09
N GLY A 26 16.32 -2.87 4.01
CA GLY A 26 14.90 -3.19 3.97
C GLY A 26 14.05 -2.11 4.65
N ALA A 27 12.91 -2.51 5.24
CA ALA A 27 11.96 -1.60 5.86
C ALA A 27 11.82 -1.84 7.37
N PHE A 28 11.63 -0.75 8.11
CA PHE A 28 11.53 -0.74 9.57
C PHE A 28 10.42 0.18 10.05
N THR A 29 9.96 -0.08 11.28
CA THR A 29 9.11 0.86 12.03
C THR A 29 9.66 1.06 13.42
N LYS A 30 9.47 2.27 13.96
CA LYS A 30 9.59 2.58 15.37
C LYS A 30 8.18 2.73 15.94
N ASP A 31 7.86 1.90 16.92
CA ASP A 31 6.56 1.87 17.59
C ASP A 31 6.47 2.91 18.73
N VAL A 32 5.27 3.10 19.28
CA VAL A 32 4.99 4.13 20.31
C VAL A 32 5.83 3.95 21.59
N ASP A 33 6.21 2.73 21.92
CA ASP A 33 7.07 2.42 23.07
C ASP A 33 8.57 2.68 22.80
N GLY A 34 8.90 3.12 21.57
CA GLY A 34 10.26 3.38 21.14
C GLY A 34 10.98 2.17 20.55
N SER A 35 10.39 0.99 20.58
CA SER A 35 10.96 -0.21 19.98
C SER A 35 11.07 -0.09 18.46
N ILE A 36 12.15 -0.64 17.90
CA ILE A 36 12.39 -0.68 16.45
C ILE A 36 12.33 -2.13 16.00
N ARG A 37 11.57 -2.38 14.93
CA ARG A 37 11.49 -3.70 14.32
C ARG A 37 11.54 -3.62 12.80
N ALA A 38 12.11 -4.64 12.18
CA ALA A 38 11.97 -4.85 10.74
C ALA A 38 10.51 -5.19 10.42
N ILE A 39 10.03 -4.70 9.28
CA ILE A 39 8.68 -4.97 8.79
C ILE A 39 8.73 -5.70 7.45
N LYS A 40 7.71 -6.50 7.20
CA LYS A 40 7.56 -7.29 5.99
C LYS A 40 6.08 -7.43 5.66
N VAL A 41 5.75 -7.40 4.38
CA VAL A 41 4.40 -7.69 3.89
C VAL A 41 3.92 -9.09 4.27
N SER A 42 2.62 -9.30 4.25
CA SER A 42 1.99 -10.59 4.59
C SER A 42 2.34 -11.69 3.58
N GLY A 43 2.11 -12.93 3.99
CA GLY A 43 2.22 -14.11 3.14
C GLY A 43 0.88 -14.65 2.61
N VAL A 44 -0.20 -13.88 2.69
CA VAL A 44 -1.54 -14.28 2.24
C VAL A 44 -1.53 -14.50 0.73
N LYS A 45 -2.13 -15.61 0.29
CA LYS A 45 -2.07 -16.09 -1.10
C LYS A 45 -3.40 -16.08 -1.83
N SER A 46 -4.50 -15.80 -1.15
CA SER A 46 -5.85 -15.80 -1.70
C SER A 46 -6.58 -14.53 -1.30
N LEU A 47 -7.33 -13.93 -2.21
CA LEU A 47 -8.19 -12.77 -1.89
C LEU A 47 -9.23 -13.13 -0.83
N ALA A 48 -9.75 -14.35 -0.81
CA ALA A 48 -10.72 -14.79 0.18
C ALA A 48 -10.19 -14.74 1.63
N ASP A 49 -8.87 -14.79 1.82
CA ASP A 49 -8.22 -14.68 3.13
C ASP A 49 -7.66 -13.27 3.37
N ALA A 50 -7.67 -12.41 2.35
CA ALA A 50 -7.01 -11.10 2.39
C ALA A 50 -7.85 -10.04 3.10
N SER A 51 -7.17 -9.04 3.63
CA SER A 51 -7.73 -7.79 4.12
C SER A 51 -7.42 -6.64 3.16
N PHE A 52 -8.41 -5.79 2.92
CA PHE A 52 -8.37 -4.68 2.01
C PHE A 52 -8.61 -3.34 2.72
N SER A 53 -7.79 -2.33 2.43
CA SER A 53 -7.95 -0.97 2.90
C SER A 53 -8.07 0.03 1.76
N PHE A 54 -8.92 1.03 1.94
CA PHE A 54 -9.08 2.20 1.06
C PHE A 54 -9.59 3.38 1.89
N SER A 55 -9.41 4.60 1.43
CA SER A 55 -9.80 5.79 2.21
C SER A 55 -11.30 6.04 2.17
N ASP A 56 -11.87 6.14 0.98
CA ASP A 56 -13.27 6.48 0.78
C ASP A 56 -13.84 5.86 -0.51
N PHE A 57 -15.03 6.31 -0.91
CA PHE A 57 -15.73 5.85 -2.11
C PHE A 57 -15.60 6.80 -3.30
N VAL A 58 -14.87 7.90 -3.14
CA VAL A 58 -14.70 8.93 -4.17
C VAL A 58 -13.62 8.50 -5.16
N SER A 59 -13.69 8.99 -6.38
CA SER A 59 -12.72 8.77 -7.47
C SER A 59 -12.55 7.31 -7.94
N TRP A 60 -13.39 6.36 -7.47
CA TRP A 60 -13.31 4.96 -7.92
C TRP A 60 -13.76 4.77 -9.37
N GLU A 61 -14.41 5.76 -9.98
CA GLU A 61 -14.79 5.78 -11.40
C GLU A 61 -13.58 5.76 -12.36
N VAL A 62 -12.37 6.02 -11.88
CA VAL A 62 -11.14 5.87 -12.66
C VAL A 62 -10.80 4.41 -12.95
N PHE A 63 -11.38 3.49 -12.20
CA PHE A 63 -11.29 2.06 -12.41
C PHE A 63 -12.56 1.53 -13.07
N LYS A 64 -12.62 0.22 -13.29
CA LYS A 64 -13.82 -0.44 -13.75
C LYS A 64 -14.99 -0.19 -12.78
N SER A 65 -16.17 0.10 -13.31
CA SER A 65 -17.33 0.60 -12.55
C SER A 65 -17.79 -0.27 -11.38
N ASP A 66 -17.46 -1.55 -11.37
CA ASP A 66 -17.81 -2.50 -10.31
C ASP A 66 -16.59 -3.00 -9.50
N ALA A 67 -15.41 -2.41 -9.73
CA ALA A 67 -14.15 -2.86 -9.14
C ALA A 67 -14.20 -2.87 -7.61
N LEU A 68 -14.63 -1.77 -7.00
CA LEU A 68 -14.73 -1.68 -5.53
C LEU A 68 -15.68 -2.72 -4.96
N GLN A 69 -16.88 -2.87 -5.54
CA GLN A 69 -17.88 -3.83 -5.09
C GLN A 69 -17.36 -5.26 -5.20
N LYS A 70 -16.72 -5.61 -6.32
CA LYS A 70 -16.14 -6.93 -6.52
C LYS A 70 -15.00 -7.22 -5.57
N LEU A 71 -14.07 -6.28 -5.39
CA LEU A 71 -12.96 -6.43 -4.45
C LEU A 71 -13.45 -6.59 -3.01
N THR A 72 -14.37 -5.72 -2.56
CA THR A 72 -14.93 -5.82 -1.20
C THR A 72 -15.69 -7.11 -0.95
N SER A 73 -16.28 -7.71 -1.99
CA SER A 73 -16.97 -9.00 -1.91
C SER A 73 -16.01 -10.20 -1.98
N ALA A 74 -14.83 -10.04 -2.56
CA ALA A 74 -13.85 -11.11 -2.75
C ALA A 74 -12.91 -11.32 -1.55
N VAL A 75 -12.82 -10.34 -0.64
CA VAL A 75 -11.88 -10.37 0.49
C VAL A 75 -12.56 -10.76 1.79
N SER A 76 -11.76 -11.25 2.76
CA SER A 76 -12.27 -11.62 4.08
C SER A 76 -12.69 -10.41 4.93
N ARG A 77 -12.05 -9.25 4.72
CA ARG A 77 -12.28 -8.06 5.53
C ARG A 77 -11.90 -6.78 4.80
N THR A 78 -12.70 -5.72 5.02
CA THR A 78 -12.39 -4.35 4.58
C THR A 78 -12.33 -3.40 5.76
N ARG A 79 -11.40 -2.41 5.71
CA ARG A 79 -11.28 -1.32 6.67
C ARG A 79 -10.81 -0.06 5.97
N GLY A 80 -11.36 1.09 6.36
CA GLY A 80 -10.91 2.40 5.91
C GLY A 80 -9.94 3.01 6.92
N TYR A 81 -8.65 2.88 6.69
CA TYR A 81 -7.63 3.56 7.49
C TYR A 81 -7.20 4.87 6.86
N GLY A 82 -7.20 4.91 5.54
CA GLY A 82 -6.94 6.09 4.73
C GLY A 82 -5.48 6.47 4.56
N ASP A 83 -5.25 7.22 3.49
CA ASP A 83 -4.00 7.89 3.15
C ASP A 83 -2.76 6.96 3.25
N PHE A 84 -1.63 7.53 3.61
CA PHE A 84 -0.35 6.83 3.78
C PHE A 84 -0.43 5.62 4.73
N TRP A 85 -1.31 5.67 5.74
CA TRP A 85 -1.36 4.64 6.77
C TRP A 85 -1.85 3.31 6.24
N SER A 86 -2.83 3.29 5.35
CA SER A 86 -3.26 2.07 4.65
C SER A 86 -2.09 1.35 3.98
N HIS A 87 -1.25 2.10 3.27
CA HIS A 87 -0.08 1.56 2.58
C HIS A 87 1.02 1.07 3.53
N LEU A 88 1.24 1.78 4.64
CA LEU A 88 2.19 1.34 5.67
C LEU A 88 1.72 0.10 6.43
N LEU A 89 0.42 -0.07 6.61
CA LEU A 89 -0.13 -1.32 7.16
C LEU A 89 0.09 -2.50 6.20
N VAL A 90 0.11 -2.26 4.87
CA VAL A 90 0.54 -3.29 3.91
C VAL A 90 2.01 -3.62 4.10
N ALA A 91 2.88 -2.62 4.27
CA ALA A 91 4.31 -2.84 4.53
C ALA A 91 4.56 -3.63 5.83
N GLU A 92 3.70 -3.47 6.83
CA GLU A 92 3.76 -4.22 8.10
C GLU A 92 3.16 -5.63 8.02
N GLY A 93 2.47 -5.97 6.94
CA GLY A 93 1.73 -7.22 6.80
C GLY A 93 0.44 -7.28 7.63
N ALA A 94 -0.03 -6.15 8.16
CA ALA A 94 -1.27 -6.04 8.93
C ALA A 94 -2.52 -5.93 8.03
N VAL A 95 -2.32 -5.49 6.79
CA VAL A 95 -3.28 -5.44 5.69
C VAL A 95 -2.60 -6.02 4.46
N ASP A 96 -3.34 -6.67 3.57
CA ASP A 96 -2.76 -7.37 2.41
C ASP A 96 -2.73 -6.52 1.16
N MET A 97 -3.67 -5.57 1.05
CA MET A 97 -3.72 -4.59 -0.04
C MET A 97 -4.34 -3.27 0.39
N ALA A 98 -3.87 -2.18 -0.22
CA ALA A 98 -4.40 -0.83 -0.09
C ALA A 98 -4.50 -0.19 -1.47
N ILE A 99 -5.62 0.49 -1.76
CA ILE A 99 -5.89 1.12 -3.05
C ILE A 99 -6.36 2.55 -2.83
N GLU A 100 -5.66 3.48 -3.46
CA GLU A 100 -6.04 4.89 -3.53
C GLU A 100 -6.16 5.31 -5.00
N PRO A 101 -7.38 5.68 -5.44
CA PRO A 101 -7.65 6.05 -6.83
C PRO A 101 -6.98 7.34 -7.29
N GLU A 102 -6.74 8.26 -6.36
CA GLU A 102 -6.18 9.59 -6.66
C GLU A 102 -5.23 10.03 -5.54
N LEU A 103 -3.96 10.27 -5.90
CA LEU A 103 -2.91 10.73 -5.01
C LEU A 103 -1.96 11.68 -5.73
N GLN A 104 -1.42 12.64 -4.99
CA GLN A 104 -0.33 13.47 -5.46
C GLN A 104 1.03 12.79 -5.19
N THR A 105 2.06 13.19 -5.94
CA THR A 105 3.41 12.62 -5.81
C THR A 105 3.95 12.74 -4.37
N TYR A 106 3.68 13.85 -3.68
CA TYR A 106 4.13 14.06 -2.30
C TYR A 106 3.42 13.16 -1.28
N ASP A 107 2.22 12.66 -1.58
CA ASP A 107 1.50 11.71 -0.72
C ASP A 107 2.13 10.32 -0.77
N MET A 108 2.65 9.93 -1.93
CA MET A 108 3.01 8.54 -2.19
C MET A 108 4.52 8.26 -2.21
N ALA A 109 5.36 9.24 -2.50
CA ALA A 109 6.79 9.02 -2.75
C ALA A 109 7.49 8.26 -1.61
N ALA A 110 7.19 8.59 -0.35
CA ALA A 110 7.84 7.95 0.79
C ALA A 110 7.33 6.52 1.03
N PHE A 111 6.02 6.28 0.98
CA PHE A 111 5.49 4.95 1.27
C PHE A 111 5.79 3.94 0.15
N ILE A 112 5.96 4.38 -1.11
CA ILE A 112 6.38 3.50 -2.21
C ILE A 112 7.67 2.78 -1.83
N ALA A 113 8.71 3.54 -1.44
CA ALA A 113 9.99 2.97 -1.04
C ALA A 113 9.85 2.02 0.17
N ILE A 114 9.00 2.37 1.14
CA ILE A 114 8.81 1.57 2.36
C ILE A 114 8.08 0.25 2.04
N VAL A 115 7.01 0.28 1.25
CA VAL A 115 6.28 -0.93 0.84
C VAL A 115 7.18 -1.85 0.02
N GLN A 116 7.94 -1.31 -0.93
CA GLN A 116 8.90 -2.08 -1.73
C GLN A 116 10.02 -2.66 -0.86
N GLY A 117 10.57 -1.86 0.07
CA GLY A 117 11.58 -2.31 1.04
C GLY A 117 11.07 -3.43 1.97
N ALA A 118 9.77 -3.48 2.22
CA ALA A 118 9.11 -4.56 2.97
C ALA A 118 8.78 -5.80 2.11
N GLY A 119 9.13 -5.81 0.83
CA GLY A 119 8.85 -6.89 -0.12
C GLY A 119 7.47 -6.81 -0.78
N GLY A 120 6.76 -5.71 -0.62
CA GLY A 120 5.51 -5.42 -1.29
C GLY A 120 5.69 -4.88 -2.71
N LYS A 121 4.56 -4.66 -3.39
CA LYS A 121 4.53 -4.05 -4.71
C LYS A 121 3.56 -2.89 -4.74
N VAL A 122 3.96 -1.78 -5.38
CA VAL A 122 3.13 -0.58 -5.57
C VAL A 122 3.16 -0.20 -7.04
N THR A 123 1.98 -0.09 -7.67
CA THR A 123 1.83 0.39 -9.06
C THR A 123 0.56 1.22 -9.22
N GLY A 124 0.40 1.88 -10.36
CA GLY A 124 -0.92 2.27 -10.87
C GLY A 124 -1.71 1.06 -11.37
N ALA A 125 -2.97 1.25 -11.72
CA ALA A 125 -3.89 0.18 -12.12
C ALA A 125 -3.42 -0.63 -13.34
N LYS A 126 -2.67 -0.03 -14.27
CA LYS A 126 -2.13 -0.70 -15.46
C LYS A 126 -0.71 -1.24 -15.24
N GLY A 127 -0.23 -1.28 -14.00
CA GLY A 127 1.11 -1.73 -13.66
C GLY A 127 2.23 -0.72 -13.88
N GLN A 128 1.92 0.52 -14.29
CA GLN A 128 2.85 1.62 -14.49
C GLN A 128 3.31 2.22 -13.16
N SER A 129 4.27 3.16 -13.21
CA SER A 129 4.69 3.93 -12.03
C SER A 129 3.48 4.58 -11.34
N PRO A 130 3.32 4.41 -10.01
CA PRO A 130 2.22 5.03 -9.28
C PRO A 130 2.27 6.55 -9.35
N MET A 131 3.45 7.16 -9.40
CA MET A 131 3.61 8.62 -9.52
C MET A 131 3.17 9.15 -10.89
N GLU A 132 3.37 8.40 -11.97
CA GLU A 132 2.84 8.74 -13.29
C GLU A 132 1.33 8.54 -13.39
N ALA A 133 0.82 7.53 -12.69
CA ALA A 133 -0.60 7.21 -12.68
C ALA A 133 -1.43 8.16 -11.82
N GLY A 134 -0.85 8.81 -10.80
CA GLY A 134 -1.59 9.50 -9.75
C GLY A 134 -2.45 8.56 -8.90
N GLN A 135 -2.10 7.28 -8.85
CA GLN A 135 -2.83 6.20 -8.17
C GLN A 135 -1.85 5.30 -7.45
N ALA A 136 -2.26 4.68 -6.36
CA ALA A 136 -1.42 3.71 -5.68
C ALA A 136 -2.18 2.42 -5.33
N ILE A 137 -1.76 1.32 -5.92
CA ILE A 137 -2.19 -0.04 -5.59
C ILE A 137 -1.03 -0.74 -4.90
N SER A 138 -1.05 -0.76 -3.57
CA SER A 138 -0.08 -1.46 -2.73
C SER A 138 -0.58 -2.85 -2.37
N THR A 139 0.27 -3.85 -2.46
CA THR A 139 -0.06 -5.25 -2.10
C THR A 139 1.14 -5.96 -1.48
N ASN A 140 0.88 -7.15 -0.96
CA ASN A 140 1.92 -8.07 -0.48
C ASN A 140 2.73 -8.74 -1.64
N SER A 141 2.69 -8.22 -2.85
CA SER A 141 3.26 -8.75 -4.10
C SER A 141 2.55 -10.00 -4.64
N ILE A 142 2.17 -10.96 -3.80
CA ILE A 142 1.55 -12.23 -4.21
C ILE A 142 0.20 -11.97 -4.89
N LEU A 143 -0.62 -11.09 -4.31
CA LEU A 143 -1.96 -10.78 -4.78
C LEU A 143 -1.99 -9.72 -5.89
N HIS A 144 -0.85 -9.09 -6.22
CA HIS A 144 -0.83 -7.87 -7.04
C HIS A 144 -1.51 -8.03 -8.40
N SER A 145 -1.13 -9.06 -9.14
CA SER A 145 -1.69 -9.28 -10.49
C SER A 145 -3.18 -9.59 -10.46
N GLU A 146 -3.65 -10.34 -9.48
CA GLU A 146 -5.06 -10.65 -9.29
C GLU A 146 -5.85 -9.38 -8.96
N VAL A 147 -5.33 -8.52 -8.06
CA VAL A 147 -5.95 -7.24 -7.72
C VAL A 147 -6.07 -6.34 -8.95
N LEU A 148 -5.01 -6.21 -9.77
CA LEU A 148 -5.06 -5.39 -10.97
C LEU A 148 -6.13 -5.86 -11.97
N ASN A 149 -6.43 -7.16 -12.04
CA ASN A 149 -7.48 -7.68 -12.90
C ASN A 149 -8.90 -7.24 -12.50
N PHE A 150 -9.12 -6.89 -11.23
CA PHE A 150 -10.40 -6.32 -10.78
C PHE A 150 -10.56 -4.86 -11.19
N LEU A 151 -9.43 -4.13 -11.33
CA LEU A 151 -9.42 -2.69 -11.60
C LEU A 151 -9.55 -2.37 -13.10
N ASN A 152 -9.22 -3.33 -13.98
CA ASN A 152 -9.22 -3.20 -15.44
C ASN A 152 -10.40 -4.03 -16.06
#